data_d5d786f67b6806c0ffddbf6c0cd04a3b
#
_entry.id   d5d786f67b6806c0ffddbf6c0cd04a3b
#
_cell.length_a   1.000
_cell.length_b   1.000
_cell.length_c   1.000
_cell.angle_alpha   90.00
_cell.angle_beta   90.00
_cell.angle_gamma   90.00
#
_symmetry.space_group_name_H-M   'P 1'
#
loop_
_entity.id
_entity.type
_entity.pdbx_description
1 polymer ?
#
loop_
_entity_poly.entity_id
_entity_poly.type
_entity_poly.pdbx_seq_one_letter_code
_entity_poly.pdbx_strand_id
1 'polypeptide(L)'
;YLFSLDVALMFRLQCSKKYIYEESDLVHTYISNRWVQRVFEYIDKKIIKGSVLTVFTSQGFIKYHFKDDTPNNTIVVPNRLTPEILDYSIIPKDAINTSCIKFGFVGAVRFKSLYRLAETILNNFPNHEFHFYGTINSNRDGDFMELDKFQNCYLHGGFKNPQDLPHIYSSIDIVISTYDLVEENVKYAEPNKLYEAIYFETPIVVTTGTYLAEKVNELGIGYDVDAMNEKSVISFVNSLTQESLQKRIDGCKRIDKEKTLNLNKELFERLDNINIKQKNIHSIR
;
A
#
# COMPACT_ATOMS: atom_id res chain seq x y z
N TYR A 1 -21.13 4.37 10.41
CA TYR A 1 -19.85 3.99 9.83
C TYR A 1 -19.06 3.19 10.85
N LEU A 2 -18.60 1.99 10.51
CA LEU A 2 -17.96 1.05 11.42
C LEU A 2 -16.61 0.63 10.78
N PHE A 3 -15.51 0.87 11.49
CA PHE A 3 -14.14 0.75 10.96
C PHE A 3 -13.45 -0.58 11.26
N SER A 4 -14.06 -1.46 12.06
CA SER A 4 -13.43 -2.71 12.44
C SER A 4 -14.43 -3.85 12.59
N LEU A 5 -13.94 -5.08 12.43
CA LEU A 5 -14.76 -6.28 12.47
C LEU A 5 -15.42 -6.51 13.82
N ASP A 6 -14.71 -6.27 14.92
CA ASP A 6 -15.22 -6.41 16.28
C ASP A 6 -16.34 -5.42 16.59
N VAL A 7 -16.15 -4.13 16.22
CA VAL A 7 -17.19 -3.09 16.37
C VAL A 7 -18.41 -3.43 15.51
N ALA A 8 -18.21 -3.87 14.27
CA ALA A 8 -19.30 -4.25 13.37
C ALA A 8 -20.08 -5.47 13.89
N LEU A 9 -19.38 -6.45 14.46
CA LEU A 9 -20.00 -7.62 15.09
C LEU A 9 -20.82 -7.22 16.31
N MET A 10 -20.25 -6.42 17.22
CA MET A 10 -20.96 -5.93 18.41
C MET A 10 -22.20 -5.12 18.04
N PHE A 11 -22.06 -4.23 17.06
CA PHE A 11 -23.19 -3.43 16.58
C PHE A 11 -24.31 -4.32 16.03
N ARG A 12 -23.97 -5.31 15.22
CA ARG A 12 -24.95 -6.24 14.62
C ARG A 12 -25.67 -7.10 15.66
N LEU A 13 -24.97 -7.50 16.73
CA LEU A 13 -25.57 -8.26 17.84
C LEU A 13 -26.51 -7.41 18.71
N GLN A 14 -26.26 -6.12 18.84
CA GLN A 14 -27.01 -5.21 19.71
C GLN A 14 -28.08 -4.40 18.99
N CYS A 15 -27.93 -4.20 17.66
CA CYS A 15 -28.78 -3.33 16.89
C CYS A 15 -29.22 -3.96 15.58
N SER A 16 -30.50 -3.82 15.23
CA SER A 16 -31.04 -4.17 13.91
C SER A 16 -30.89 -3.04 12.87
N LYS A 17 -30.18 -1.96 13.21
CA LYS A 17 -30.02 -0.78 12.34
C LYS A 17 -29.10 -1.07 11.17
N LYS A 18 -29.30 -0.31 10.08
CA LYS A 18 -28.42 -0.33 8.90
C LYS A 18 -27.06 0.28 9.24
N TYR A 19 -25.99 -0.26 8.65
CA TYR A 19 -24.64 0.20 8.88
C TYR A 19 -23.81 0.20 7.58
N ILE A 20 -22.78 1.03 7.56
CA ILE A 20 -21.69 1.01 6.59
C ILE A 20 -20.51 0.38 7.30
N TYR A 21 -19.86 -0.55 6.64
CA TYR A 21 -18.68 -1.23 7.17
C TYR A 21 -17.45 -0.84 6.35
N GLU A 22 -16.34 -0.52 7.01
CA GLU A 22 -15.05 -0.30 6.36
C GLU A 22 -14.08 -1.42 6.76
N GLU A 23 -13.50 -2.07 5.76
CA GLU A 23 -12.48 -3.07 5.93
C GLU A 23 -11.16 -2.53 5.37
N SER A 24 -10.33 -2.01 6.27
CA SER A 24 -9.02 -1.46 5.96
C SER A 24 -7.91 -2.51 6.02
N ASP A 25 -8.13 -3.59 6.76
CA ASP A 25 -7.22 -4.73 6.95
C ASP A 25 -8.01 -6.02 7.16
N LEU A 26 -7.45 -7.15 6.71
CA LEU A 26 -7.97 -8.48 6.99
C LEU A 26 -7.63 -8.91 8.42
N VAL A 27 -8.30 -8.29 9.41
CA VAL A 27 -7.96 -8.41 10.85
C VAL A 27 -7.95 -9.86 11.33
N HIS A 28 -8.85 -10.71 10.81
CA HIS A 28 -8.91 -12.12 11.16
C HIS A 28 -7.65 -12.91 10.76
N THR A 29 -6.86 -12.41 9.81
CA THR A 29 -5.60 -13.06 9.38
C THR A 29 -4.49 -12.97 10.41
N TYR A 30 -4.59 -12.09 11.39
CA TYR A 30 -3.66 -11.98 12.52
C TYR A 30 -3.94 -13.02 13.64
N ILE A 31 -5.02 -13.80 13.52
CA ILE A 31 -5.36 -14.85 14.49
C ILE A 31 -4.55 -16.10 14.17
N SER A 32 -3.69 -16.53 15.10
CA SER A 32 -2.79 -17.67 14.91
C SER A 32 -3.52 -19.01 14.79
N ASN A 33 -4.67 -19.18 15.47
CA ASN A 33 -5.45 -20.41 15.44
C ASN A 33 -6.32 -20.46 14.17
N ARG A 34 -5.98 -21.35 13.24
CA ARG A 34 -6.65 -21.48 11.93
C ARG A 34 -8.15 -21.77 12.01
N TRP A 35 -8.61 -22.48 13.04
CA TRP A 35 -10.04 -22.74 13.20
C TRP A 35 -10.76 -21.45 13.62
N VAL A 36 -10.22 -20.74 14.60
CA VAL A 36 -10.75 -19.43 15.04
C VAL A 36 -10.71 -18.43 13.87
N GLN A 37 -9.61 -18.38 13.13
CA GLN A 37 -9.48 -17.54 11.94
C GLN A 37 -10.62 -17.78 10.92
N ARG A 38 -10.95 -19.05 10.62
CA ARG A 38 -12.04 -19.41 9.69
C ARG A 38 -13.41 -18.97 10.21
N VAL A 39 -13.63 -19.07 11.52
CA VAL A 39 -14.88 -18.58 12.13
C VAL A 39 -15.00 -17.07 11.96
N PHE A 40 -13.94 -16.31 12.23
CA PHE A 40 -13.93 -14.86 12.05
C PHE A 40 -14.04 -14.45 10.58
N GLU A 41 -13.41 -15.15 9.66
CA GLU A 41 -13.58 -14.95 8.21
C GLU A 41 -15.05 -15.16 7.77
N TYR A 42 -15.70 -16.19 8.30
CA TYR A 42 -17.12 -16.42 8.03
C TYR A 42 -18.00 -15.30 8.59
N ILE A 43 -17.72 -14.84 9.81
CA ILE A 43 -18.43 -13.72 10.46
C ILE A 43 -18.23 -12.45 9.62
N ASP A 44 -17.02 -12.17 9.18
CA ASP A 44 -16.66 -11.01 8.37
C ASP A 44 -17.47 -10.99 7.06
N LYS A 45 -17.48 -12.11 6.32
CA LYS A 45 -18.32 -12.26 5.12
C LYS A 45 -19.81 -12.01 5.39
N LYS A 46 -20.31 -12.38 6.57
CA LYS A 46 -21.70 -12.10 6.97
C LYS A 46 -21.94 -10.63 7.29
N ILE A 47 -20.96 -9.95 7.88
CA ILE A 47 -20.99 -8.51 8.14
C ILE A 47 -20.98 -7.74 6.83
N ILE A 48 -20.07 -8.07 5.91
CA ILE A 48 -19.99 -7.47 4.59
C ILE A 48 -21.33 -7.60 3.84
N LYS A 49 -21.85 -8.82 3.71
CA LYS A 49 -23.13 -9.06 3.03
C LYS A 49 -24.34 -8.41 3.72
N GLY A 50 -24.27 -8.16 5.01
CA GLY A 50 -25.35 -7.52 5.79
C GLY A 50 -25.26 -6.01 5.88
N SER A 51 -24.18 -5.38 5.43
CA SER A 51 -24.02 -3.93 5.38
C SER A 51 -24.86 -3.31 4.26
N VAL A 52 -25.20 -2.02 4.37
CA VAL A 52 -25.77 -1.28 3.23
C VAL A 52 -24.69 -0.90 2.23
N LEU A 53 -23.45 -0.76 2.69
CA LEU A 53 -22.26 -0.53 1.89
C LEU A 53 -21.05 -1.05 2.66
N THR A 54 -20.19 -1.79 1.99
CA THR A 54 -18.84 -2.11 2.51
C THR A 54 -17.80 -1.35 1.70
N VAL A 55 -16.93 -0.63 2.39
CA VAL A 55 -15.81 0.11 1.83
C VAL A 55 -14.54 -0.70 2.07
N PHE A 56 -13.86 -1.10 1.00
CA PHE A 56 -12.57 -1.78 1.06
C PHE A 56 -11.45 -0.82 0.69
N THR A 57 -10.30 -0.93 1.35
CA THR A 57 -9.11 -0.15 0.99
C THR A 57 -8.25 -0.81 -0.10
N SER A 58 -8.61 -2.02 -0.52
CA SER A 58 -7.95 -2.75 -1.61
C SER A 58 -8.94 -3.62 -2.37
N GLN A 59 -8.83 -3.63 -3.69
CA GLN A 59 -9.52 -4.62 -4.53
C GLN A 59 -9.05 -6.05 -4.21
N GLY A 60 -7.81 -6.20 -3.73
CA GLY A 60 -7.28 -7.48 -3.27
C GLY A 60 -8.10 -8.08 -2.13
N PHE A 61 -8.63 -7.28 -1.21
CA PHE A 61 -9.49 -7.77 -0.12
C PHE A 61 -10.81 -8.34 -0.64
N ILE A 62 -11.39 -7.73 -1.68
CA ILE A 62 -12.58 -8.29 -2.34
C ILE A 62 -12.23 -9.63 -3.00
N LYS A 63 -11.09 -9.72 -3.72
CA LYS A 63 -10.60 -10.97 -4.31
C LYS A 63 -10.39 -12.05 -3.25
N TYR A 64 -9.85 -11.69 -2.08
CA TYR A 64 -9.66 -12.61 -0.96
C TYR A 64 -10.98 -13.22 -0.47
N HIS A 65 -11.97 -12.37 -0.19
CA HIS A 65 -13.25 -12.82 0.36
C HIS A 65 -14.15 -13.54 -0.64
N PHE A 66 -14.23 -13.04 -1.87
CA PHE A 66 -15.30 -13.39 -2.81
C PHE A 66 -14.81 -13.93 -4.15
N LYS A 67 -13.51 -13.86 -4.43
CA LYS A 67 -12.95 -14.21 -5.76
C LYS A 67 -13.67 -13.39 -6.85
N ASP A 68 -14.50 -14.05 -7.67
CA ASP A 68 -15.22 -13.42 -8.78
C ASP A 68 -16.68 -13.06 -8.44
N ASP A 69 -17.18 -13.45 -7.25
CA ASP A 69 -18.58 -13.21 -6.81
C ASP A 69 -18.66 -11.95 -5.91
N THR A 70 -18.28 -10.80 -6.46
CA THR A 70 -18.26 -9.52 -5.73
C THR A 70 -19.67 -9.05 -5.36
N PRO A 71 -19.99 -8.83 -4.08
CA PRO A 71 -21.30 -8.32 -3.67
C PRO A 71 -21.55 -6.90 -4.19
N ASN A 72 -22.79 -6.60 -4.62
CA ASN A 72 -23.16 -5.30 -5.17
C ASN A 72 -23.10 -4.14 -4.17
N ASN A 73 -23.04 -4.44 -2.87
CA ASN A 73 -22.93 -3.47 -1.79
C ASN A 73 -21.48 -3.16 -1.40
N THR A 74 -20.53 -3.30 -2.32
CA THR A 74 -19.12 -3.03 -2.07
C THR A 74 -18.59 -1.89 -2.95
N ILE A 75 -17.59 -1.19 -2.42
CA ILE A 75 -16.81 -0.16 -3.12
C ILE A 75 -15.36 -0.24 -2.66
N VAL A 76 -14.43 0.13 -3.54
CA VAL A 76 -13.00 0.24 -3.20
C VAL A 76 -12.61 1.70 -3.10
N VAL A 77 -12.15 2.11 -1.92
CA VAL A 77 -11.61 3.44 -1.63
C VAL A 77 -10.18 3.22 -1.08
N PRO A 78 -9.17 3.17 -1.95
CA PRO A 78 -7.81 2.91 -1.53
C PRO A 78 -7.22 4.04 -0.70
N ASN A 79 -6.17 3.74 0.05
CA ASN A 79 -5.41 4.71 0.83
C ASN A 79 -4.54 5.60 -0.09
N ARG A 80 -5.15 6.59 -0.72
CA ARG A 80 -4.50 7.56 -1.61
C ARG A 80 -3.91 8.72 -0.82
N LEU A 81 -3.15 9.60 -1.50
CA LEU A 81 -2.66 10.83 -0.90
C LEU A 81 -3.83 11.74 -0.48
N THR A 82 -3.64 12.43 0.63
CA THR A 82 -4.58 13.45 1.06
C THR A 82 -4.50 14.66 0.10
N PRO A 83 -5.64 15.37 -0.16
CA PRO A 83 -5.64 16.53 -1.05
C PRO A 83 -4.70 17.66 -0.64
N GLU A 84 -4.30 17.72 0.65
CA GLU A 84 -3.33 18.68 1.16
C GLU A 84 -1.96 18.59 0.48
N ILE A 85 -1.64 17.48 -0.20
CA ILE A 85 -0.42 17.38 -1.02
C ILE A 85 -0.37 18.44 -2.13
N LEU A 86 -1.52 18.93 -2.58
CA LEU A 86 -1.61 19.98 -3.62
C LEU A 86 -1.08 21.34 -3.15
N ASP A 87 -0.96 21.56 -1.84
CA ASP A 87 -0.39 22.77 -1.26
C ASP A 87 1.14 22.80 -1.40
N TYR A 88 1.75 21.69 -1.81
CA TYR A 88 3.20 21.52 -1.92
C TYR A 88 3.60 21.29 -3.38
N SER A 89 4.56 22.09 -3.86
CA SER A 89 5.09 21.95 -5.21
C SER A 89 5.90 20.65 -5.36
N ILE A 90 5.67 19.95 -6.46
CA ILE A 90 6.53 18.82 -6.84
C ILE A 90 7.91 19.36 -7.19
N ILE A 91 8.94 18.83 -6.54
CA ILE A 91 10.32 19.18 -6.81
C ILE A 91 10.81 18.36 -8.00
N PRO A 92 11.30 18.99 -9.08
CA PRO A 92 11.87 18.26 -10.21
C PRO A 92 13.02 17.35 -9.77
N LYS A 93 13.12 16.17 -10.38
CA LYS A 93 14.23 15.26 -10.18
C LYS A 93 15.31 15.49 -11.20
N ASP A 94 16.54 15.28 -10.79
CA ASP A 94 17.67 15.14 -11.71
C ASP A 94 17.52 13.86 -12.55
N ALA A 95 18.26 13.79 -13.65
CA ALA A 95 18.33 12.56 -14.44
C ALA A 95 18.94 11.44 -13.60
N ILE A 96 18.32 10.26 -13.62
CA ILE A 96 18.76 9.11 -12.83
C ILE A 96 20.17 8.70 -13.28
N ASN A 97 21.08 8.64 -12.32
CA ASN A 97 22.42 8.10 -12.53
C ASN A 97 22.44 6.59 -12.23
N THR A 98 22.43 5.76 -13.26
CA THR A 98 22.42 4.30 -13.08
C THR A 98 23.69 3.74 -12.44
N SER A 99 24.78 4.51 -12.37
CA SER A 99 25.99 4.14 -11.61
C SER A 99 25.85 4.39 -10.11
N CYS A 100 24.86 5.18 -9.68
CA CYS A 100 24.57 5.49 -8.27
C CYS A 100 23.07 5.68 -8.09
N ILE A 101 22.32 4.58 -8.04
CA ILE A 101 20.87 4.60 -7.83
C ILE A 101 20.57 4.80 -6.35
N LYS A 102 19.62 5.66 -6.04
CA LYS A 102 19.13 5.95 -4.69
C LYS A 102 17.83 5.23 -4.44
N PHE A 103 17.89 4.14 -3.68
CA PHE A 103 16.71 3.40 -3.23
C PHE A 103 16.15 4.07 -1.96
N GLY A 104 14.83 4.25 -1.87
CA GLY A 104 14.20 4.87 -0.71
C GLY A 104 13.07 4.05 -0.14
N PHE A 105 13.00 3.88 1.17
CA PHE A 105 11.82 3.38 1.87
C PHE A 105 11.19 4.53 2.67
N VAL A 106 9.87 4.71 2.52
CA VAL A 106 9.12 5.81 3.15
C VAL A 106 8.01 5.21 4.01
N GLY A 107 8.10 5.30 5.34
CA GLY A 107 7.10 4.77 6.29
C GLY A 107 7.70 4.05 7.49
N ALA A 108 6.88 3.26 8.21
CA ALA A 108 7.34 2.50 9.37
C ALA A 108 8.31 1.37 8.97
N VAL A 109 9.56 1.49 9.38
CA VAL A 109 10.65 0.56 9.06
C VAL A 109 10.59 -0.64 10.01
N ARG A 110 10.08 -1.80 9.51
CA ARG A 110 9.81 -2.95 10.40
C ARG A 110 9.80 -4.34 9.73
N PHE A 111 9.91 -4.45 8.41
CA PHE A 111 9.74 -5.72 7.71
C PHE A 111 11.08 -6.40 7.43
N LYS A 112 11.15 -7.70 7.67
CA LYS A 112 12.35 -8.51 7.41
C LYS A 112 12.73 -8.52 5.93
N SER A 113 11.75 -8.58 5.05
CA SER A 113 11.98 -8.50 3.59
C SER A 113 12.64 -7.18 3.18
N LEU A 114 12.25 -6.06 3.80
CA LEU A 114 12.88 -4.76 3.57
C LEU A 114 14.34 -4.78 4.06
N TYR A 115 14.61 -5.33 5.26
CA TYR A 115 15.96 -5.45 5.78
C TYR A 115 16.85 -6.28 4.84
N ARG A 116 16.39 -7.46 4.43
CA ARG A 116 17.14 -8.36 3.53
C ARG A 116 17.42 -7.74 2.17
N LEU A 117 16.45 -7.05 1.59
CA LEU A 117 16.63 -6.33 0.34
C LEU A 117 17.70 -5.23 0.48
N ALA A 118 17.60 -4.41 1.53
CA ALA A 118 18.56 -3.34 1.78
C ALA A 118 19.97 -3.89 2.05
N GLU A 119 20.09 -4.89 2.93
CA GLU A 119 21.37 -5.55 3.24
C GLU A 119 22.03 -6.12 1.98
N THR A 120 21.25 -6.79 1.13
CA THR A 120 21.76 -7.34 -0.15
C THR A 120 22.27 -6.23 -1.07
N ILE A 121 21.51 -5.13 -1.22
CA ILE A 121 21.93 -4.01 -2.07
C ILE A 121 23.21 -3.37 -1.52
N LEU A 122 23.25 -3.05 -0.23
CA LEU A 122 24.35 -2.36 0.39
C LEU A 122 25.65 -3.19 0.37
N ASN A 123 25.57 -4.52 0.51
CA ASN A 123 26.72 -5.41 0.45
C ASN A 123 27.29 -5.59 -0.98
N ASN A 124 26.40 -5.74 -1.98
CA ASN A 124 26.82 -6.15 -3.31
C ASN A 124 26.99 -4.96 -4.29
N PHE A 125 26.43 -3.79 -3.95
CA PHE A 125 26.41 -2.60 -4.80
C PHE A 125 26.83 -1.34 -4.03
N PRO A 126 28.13 -1.20 -3.67
CA PRO A 126 28.58 -0.12 -2.78
C PRO A 126 28.45 1.29 -3.37
N ASN A 127 28.22 1.41 -4.67
CA ASN A 127 27.98 2.69 -5.34
C ASN A 127 26.50 3.13 -5.28
N HIS A 128 25.58 2.25 -4.93
CA HIS A 128 24.17 2.59 -4.77
C HIS A 128 23.89 3.01 -3.32
N GLU A 129 22.87 3.84 -3.13
CA GLU A 129 22.49 4.36 -1.83
C GLU A 129 21.14 3.78 -1.37
N PHE A 130 20.98 3.59 -0.07
CA PHE A 130 19.71 3.18 0.52
C PHE A 130 19.29 4.17 1.62
N HIS A 131 18.11 4.79 1.44
CA HIS A 131 17.56 5.84 2.29
C HIS A 131 16.31 5.35 3.01
N PHE A 132 16.28 5.47 4.33
CA PHE A 132 15.11 5.13 5.15
C PHE A 132 14.51 6.40 5.75
N TYR A 133 13.27 6.70 5.36
CA TYR A 133 12.47 7.78 5.90
C TYR A 133 11.34 7.19 6.74
N GLY A 134 11.41 7.36 8.05
CA GLY A 134 10.42 6.85 8.97
C GLY A 134 10.97 6.37 10.30
N THR A 135 10.07 6.02 11.20
CA THR A 135 10.45 5.49 12.52
C THR A 135 10.86 4.03 12.39
N ILE A 136 12.05 3.71 12.91
CA ILE A 136 12.56 2.35 13.00
C ILE A 136 11.93 1.69 14.22
N ASN A 137 11.23 0.57 14.01
CA ASN A 137 10.69 -0.24 15.08
C ASN A 137 11.63 -1.45 15.32
N SER A 138 12.55 -1.29 16.25
CA SER A 138 13.63 -2.25 16.56
C SER A 138 13.16 -3.59 17.13
N ASN A 139 11.88 -3.74 17.43
CA ASN A 139 11.32 -4.94 18.08
C ASN A 139 10.90 -6.04 17.11
N ARG A 140 11.14 -5.92 15.81
CA ARG A 140 10.80 -6.92 14.79
C ARG A 140 11.96 -7.18 13.84
N ASP A 141 12.28 -8.44 13.65
CA ASP A 141 13.00 -9.14 12.59
C ASP A 141 14.04 -8.36 11.74
N GLY A 142 15.07 -7.90 12.35
CA GLY A 142 16.23 -7.25 11.73
C GLY A 142 16.58 -5.97 12.48
N ASP A 143 17.81 -5.86 12.89
CA ASP A 143 18.29 -4.63 13.51
C ASP A 143 18.68 -3.64 12.41
N PHE A 144 17.70 -2.84 11.96
CA PHE A 144 17.96 -1.80 10.95
C PHE A 144 19.06 -0.82 11.37
N MET A 145 19.35 -0.70 12.66
CA MET A 145 20.48 0.11 13.15
C MET A 145 21.83 -0.51 12.77
N GLU A 146 21.91 -1.83 12.54
CA GLU A 146 23.13 -2.46 12.03
C GLU A 146 23.45 -2.05 10.59
N LEU A 147 22.48 -1.56 9.83
CA LEU A 147 22.72 -1.07 8.47
C LEU A 147 23.48 0.27 8.45
N ASP A 148 23.53 1.00 9.56
CA ASP A 148 24.29 2.25 9.71
C ASP A 148 25.83 2.05 9.55
N LYS A 149 26.29 0.79 9.66
CA LYS A 149 27.70 0.44 9.35
C LYS A 149 28.07 0.64 7.89
N PHE A 150 27.09 0.69 6.97
CA PHE A 150 27.32 0.92 5.55
C PHE A 150 27.38 2.41 5.25
N GLN A 151 28.45 2.87 4.60
CA GLN A 151 28.65 4.28 4.26
C GLN A 151 27.60 4.84 3.26
N ASN A 152 26.93 3.95 2.54
CA ASN A 152 25.90 4.23 1.55
C ASN A 152 24.46 3.97 2.09
N CYS A 153 24.30 3.82 3.41
CA CYS A 153 23.01 3.71 4.09
C CYS A 153 22.71 4.99 4.87
N TYR A 154 21.48 5.52 4.71
CA TYR A 154 21.07 6.77 5.31
C TYR A 154 19.77 6.59 6.10
N LEU A 155 19.82 6.75 7.43
CA LEU A 155 18.68 6.67 8.33
C LEU A 155 18.20 8.10 8.68
N HIS A 156 17.15 8.60 7.99
CA HIS A 156 16.69 9.98 8.13
C HIS A 156 15.74 10.21 9.32
N GLY A 157 15.19 9.13 9.91
CA GLY A 157 14.20 9.24 10.99
C GLY A 157 12.80 9.61 10.51
N GLY A 158 11.97 10.12 11.44
CA GLY A 158 10.58 10.47 11.17
C GLY A 158 10.42 11.65 10.21
N PHE A 159 9.29 11.71 9.49
CA PHE A 159 8.93 12.78 8.56
C PHE A 159 7.47 13.19 8.73
N LYS A 160 7.11 14.36 8.21
CA LYS A 160 5.73 14.89 8.22
C LYS A 160 5.06 14.61 6.89
N ASN A 161 3.95 13.90 6.93
CA ASN A 161 3.12 13.61 5.76
C ASN A 161 1.92 14.58 5.74
N PRO A 162 1.63 15.29 4.64
CA PRO A 162 2.28 15.21 3.31
C PRO A 162 3.47 16.17 3.11
N GLN A 163 3.80 17.03 4.05
CA GLN A 163 4.73 18.16 3.91
C GLN A 163 6.11 17.80 3.36
N ASP A 164 6.71 16.71 3.86
CA ASP A 164 8.08 16.33 3.51
C ASP A 164 8.15 15.44 2.26
N LEU A 165 7.01 14.89 1.80
CA LEU A 165 6.98 13.96 0.67
C LEU A 165 7.64 14.52 -0.62
N PRO A 166 7.42 15.80 -1.03
CA PRO A 166 8.08 16.33 -2.23
C PRO A 166 9.61 16.26 -2.15
N HIS A 167 10.19 16.59 -0.99
CA HIS A 167 11.64 16.50 -0.77
C HIS A 167 12.13 15.07 -0.73
N ILE A 168 11.42 14.19 -0.03
CA ILE A 168 11.77 12.77 0.07
C ILE A 168 11.77 12.13 -1.32
N TYR A 169 10.68 12.30 -2.08
CA TYR A 169 10.55 11.69 -3.40
C TYR A 169 11.46 12.31 -4.45
N SER A 170 11.88 13.57 -4.29
CA SER A 170 12.87 14.19 -5.18
C SER A 170 14.30 13.68 -4.92
N SER A 171 14.58 13.16 -3.73
CA SER A 171 15.91 12.68 -3.32
C SER A 171 16.16 11.20 -3.61
N ILE A 172 15.16 10.44 -4.06
CA ILE A 172 15.25 9.00 -4.36
C ILE A 172 14.88 8.70 -5.80
N ASP A 173 15.49 7.68 -6.39
CA ASP A 173 15.25 7.23 -7.76
C ASP A 173 14.19 6.14 -7.83
N ILE A 174 14.16 5.25 -6.83
CA ILE A 174 13.25 4.10 -6.75
C ILE A 174 12.70 4.03 -5.32
N VAL A 175 11.37 3.92 -5.18
CA VAL A 175 10.74 3.70 -3.87
C VAL A 175 10.53 2.21 -3.61
N ILE A 176 10.85 1.77 -2.39
CA ILE A 176 10.70 0.38 -1.96
C ILE A 176 9.40 0.20 -1.17
N SER A 177 8.64 -0.83 -1.53
CA SER A 177 7.40 -1.22 -0.86
C SER A 177 7.32 -2.75 -0.70
N THR A 178 8.35 -3.33 -0.06
CA THR A 178 8.41 -4.77 0.21
C THR A 178 7.89 -5.10 1.60
N TYR A 179 7.17 -6.22 1.70
CA TYR A 179 6.49 -6.69 2.90
C TYR A 179 6.66 -8.19 3.08
N ASP A 180 6.51 -8.68 4.32
CA ASP A 180 6.70 -10.08 4.66
C ASP A 180 5.45 -10.90 4.29
N LEU A 181 5.58 -11.85 3.37
CA LEU A 181 4.47 -12.70 2.87
C LEU A 181 3.88 -13.66 3.92
N VAL A 182 4.49 -13.78 5.09
CA VAL A 182 3.91 -14.55 6.20
C VAL A 182 2.61 -13.90 6.73
N GLU A 183 2.48 -12.60 6.56
CA GLU A 183 1.26 -11.86 6.89
C GLU A 183 0.29 -11.92 5.70
N GLU A 184 -0.81 -12.67 5.84
CA GLU A 184 -1.79 -12.84 4.76
C GLU A 184 -2.36 -11.50 4.28
N ASN A 185 -2.58 -10.55 5.20
CA ASN A 185 -3.07 -9.21 4.89
C ASN A 185 -2.23 -8.51 3.81
N VAL A 186 -0.90 -8.58 3.90
CA VAL A 186 -0.01 -7.86 2.96
C VAL A 186 -0.03 -8.43 1.54
N LYS A 187 -0.48 -9.68 1.37
CA LYS A 187 -0.63 -10.28 0.03
C LYS A 187 -1.70 -9.60 -0.79
N TYR A 188 -2.70 -9.01 -0.10
CA TYR A 188 -3.89 -8.42 -0.73
C TYR A 188 -3.99 -6.91 -0.53
N ALA A 189 -3.15 -6.33 0.33
CA ALA A 189 -3.17 -4.91 0.65
C ALA A 189 -2.68 -4.02 -0.52
N GLU A 190 -3.16 -2.77 -0.52
CA GLU A 190 -2.76 -1.72 -1.43
C GLU A 190 -2.27 -0.52 -0.63
N PRO A 191 -0.95 -0.37 -0.44
CA PRO A 191 -0.38 0.67 0.43
C PRO A 191 -0.35 2.04 -0.24
N ASN A 192 -0.31 3.10 0.58
CA ASN A 192 -0.19 4.50 0.13
C ASN A 192 0.99 4.73 -0.83
N LYS A 193 2.12 4.02 -0.62
CA LYS A 193 3.33 4.12 -1.45
C LYS A 193 3.08 3.90 -2.95
N LEU A 194 2.06 3.11 -3.32
CA LEU A 194 1.67 2.96 -4.72
C LEU A 194 1.25 4.30 -5.32
N TYR A 195 0.40 5.03 -4.61
CA TYR A 195 -0.14 6.31 -5.06
C TYR A 195 0.88 7.43 -4.97
N GLU A 196 1.73 7.42 -3.94
CA GLU A 196 2.87 8.31 -3.79
C GLU A 196 3.86 8.11 -4.95
N ALA A 197 4.21 6.87 -5.29
CA ALA A 197 5.09 6.53 -6.41
C ALA A 197 4.56 7.08 -7.74
N ILE A 198 3.27 6.92 -8.02
CA ILE A 198 2.62 7.45 -9.23
C ILE A 198 2.63 8.98 -9.22
N TYR A 199 2.23 9.61 -8.11
CA TYR A 199 2.13 11.07 -8.00
C TYR A 199 3.47 11.77 -8.21
N PHE A 200 4.54 11.21 -7.62
CA PHE A 200 5.91 11.72 -7.72
C PHE A 200 6.72 11.10 -8.87
N GLU A 201 6.08 10.35 -9.76
CA GLU A 201 6.70 9.75 -10.96
C GLU A 201 7.97 8.93 -10.62
N THR A 202 7.90 8.15 -9.51
CA THR A 202 9.01 7.37 -8.98
C THR A 202 8.74 5.88 -9.19
N PRO A 203 9.57 5.13 -9.91
CA PRO A 203 9.45 3.68 -10.00
C PRO A 203 9.35 3.00 -8.63
N ILE A 204 8.50 1.98 -8.52
CA ILE A 204 8.27 1.27 -7.26
C ILE A 204 8.76 -0.18 -7.33
N VAL A 205 9.39 -0.67 -6.25
CA VAL A 205 9.74 -2.08 -6.08
C VAL A 205 8.83 -2.70 -5.03
N VAL A 206 8.21 -3.83 -5.38
CA VAL A 206 7.23 -4.51 -4.53
C VAL A 206 7.59 -5.99 -4.35
N THR A 207 6.96 -6.66 -3.40
CA THR A 207 7.18 -8.10 -3.16
C THR A 207 6.45 -8.93 -4.22
N THR A 208 7.15 -9.83 -4.90
CA THR A 208 6.59 -10.83 -5.84
C THR A 208 5.47 -11.63 -5.18
N GLY A 209 4.42 -11.96 -5.93
CA GLY A 209 3.32 -12.82 -5.47
C GLY A 209 2.27 -12.09 -4.61
N THR A 210 2.24 -10.76 -4.66
CA THR A 210 1.21 -9.93 -4.02
C THR A 210 0.24 -9.34 -5.04
N TYR A 211 -0.96 -8.97 -4.59
CA TYR A 211 -1.89 -8.18 -5.40
C TYR A 211 -1.26 -6.85 -5.87
N LEU A 212 -0.44 -6.25 -5.01
CA LEU A 212 0.31 -5.04 -5.37
C LEU A 212 1.27 -5.29 -6.56
N ALA A 213 1.94 -6.46 -6.60
CA ALA A 213 2.83 -6.82 -7.71
C ALA A 213 2.05 -6.99 -9.03
N GLU A 214 0.87 -7.64 -9.00
CA GLU A 214 -0.01 -7.73 -10.17
C GLU A 214 -0.32 -6.32 -10.71
N LYS A 215 -0.73 -5.41 -9.83
CA LYS A 215 -1.11 -4.04 -10.18
C LYS A 215 0.07 -3.21 -10.70
N VAL A 216 1.23 -3.29 -10.06
CA VAL A 216 2.45 -2.58 -10.48
C VAL A 216 2.91 -3.02 -11.86
N ASN A 217 2.84 -4.32 -12.14
CA ASN A 217 3.20 -4.89 -13.43
C ASN A 217 2.19 -4.50 -14.52
N GLU A 218 0.88 -4.57 -14.23
CA GLU A 218 -0.19 -4.14 -15.14
C GLU A 218 -0.06 -2.66 -15.53
N LEU A 219 0.21 -1.80 -14.56
CA LEU A 219 0.41 -0.37 -14.78
C LEU A 219 1.76 -0.04 -15.43
N GLY A 220 2.71 -0.94 -15.37
CA GLY A 220 4.05 -0.76 -15.91
C GLY A 220 4.88 0.31 -15.18
N ILE A 221 4.68 0.48 -13.87
CA ILE A 221 5.26 1.55 -13.06
C ILE A 221 6.40 1.10 -12.14
N GLY A 222 6.75 -0.18 -12.14
CA GLY A 222 7.75 -0.68 -11.19
C GLY A 222 8.20 -2.09 -11.49
N TYR A 223 8.71 -2.74 -10.46
CA TYR A 223 9.30 -4.07 -10.49
C TYR A 223 8.80 -4.90 -9.31
N ASP A 224 8.70 -6.19 -9.48
CA ASP A 224 8.46 -7.12 -8.38
C ASP A 224 9.70 -7.98 -8.12
N VAL A 225 10.04 -8.15 -6.85
CA VAL A 225 11.26 -8.82 -6.42
C VAL A 225 10.97 -9.74 -5.23
N ASP A 226 11.52 -10.94 -5.23
CA ASP A 226 11.61 -11.77 -4.03
C ASP A 226 12.73 -11.23 -3.13
N ALA A 227 12.36 -10.33 -2.22
CA ALA A 227 13.29 -9.64 -1.33
C ALA A 227 13.99 -10.57 -0.32
N MET A 228 13.48 -11.80 -0.11
CA MET A 228 14.11 -12.81 0.75
C MET A 228 15.14 -13.67 0.00
N ASN A 229 15.19 -13.55 -1.33
CA ASN A 229 16.13 -14.27 -2.18
C ASN A 229 17.22 -13.33 -2.70
N GLU A 230 18.43 -13.45 -2.16
CA GLU A 230 19.59 -12.64 -2.51
C GLU A 230 19.85 -12.61 -4.04
N LYS A 231 19.76 -13.77 -4.71
CA LYS A 231 19.97 -13.85 -6.17
C LYS A 231 18.91 -13.07 -6.94
N SER A 232 17.66 -13.09 -6.47
CA SER A 232 16.57 -12.29 -7.06
C SER A 232 16.87 -10.80 -6.94
N VAL A 233 17.31 -10.34 -5.78
CA VAL A 233 17.67 -8.94 -5.54
C VAL A 233 18.86 -8.51 -6.41
N ILE A 234 19.93 -9.32 -6.47
CA ILE A 234 21.11 -9.04 -7.30
C ILE A 234 20.70 -8.99 -8.79
N SER A 235 19.92 -9.94 -9.27
CA SER A 235 19.43 -9.96 -10.65
C SER A 235 18.58 -8.72 -10.97
N PHE A 236 17.72 -8.31 -10.06
CA PHE A 236 16.92 -7.10 -10.18
C PHE A 236 17.82 -5.86 -10.35
N VAL A 237 18.77 -5.63 -9.43
CA VAL A 237 19.64 -4.45 -9.48
C VAL A 237 20.48 -4.43 -10.77
N ASN A 238 21.01 -5.58 -11.18
CA ASN A 238 21.77 -5.70 -12.45
C ASN A 238 20.91 -5.45 -13.71
N SER A 239 19.58 -5.58 -13.61
CA SER A 239 18.66 -5.30 -14.72
C SER A 239 18.29 -3.82 -14.86
N LEU A 240 18.69 -2.98 -13.91
CA LEU A 240 18.37 -1.56 -13.92
C LEU A 240 19.22 -0.81 -14.95
N THR A 241 18.60 -0.43 -16.04
CA THR A 241 19.18 0.41 -17.09
C THR A 241 18.44 1.74 -17.17
N GLN A 242 19.06 2.75 -17.78
CA GLN A 242 18.40 4.03 -18.03
C GLN A 242 17.07 3.85 -18.77
N GLU A 243 17.04 2.98 -19.78
CA GLU A 243 15.84 2.68 -20.55
C GLU A 243 14.76 2.01 -19.71
N SER A 244 15.13 1.00 -18.88
CA SER A 244 14.16 0.30 -18.02
C SER A 244 13.55 1.23 -16.99
N LEU A 245 14.33 2.12 -16.39
CA LEU A 245 13.86 3.12 -15.42
C LEU A 245 12.97 4.17 -16.08
N GLN A 246 13.39 4.71 -17.24
CA GLN A 246 12.60 5.69 -17.97
C GLN A 246 11.23 5.12 -18.36
N LYS A 247 11.17 3.86 -18.81
CA LYS A 247 9.91 3.18 -19.12
C LYS A 247 8.95 3.13 -17.92
N ARG A 248 9.46 2.94 -16.69
CA ARG A 248 8.65 2.93 -15.48
C ARG A 248 8.18 4.33 -15.06
N ILE A 249 9.04 5.33 -15.20
CA ILE A 249 8.69 6.74 -15.00
C ILE A 249 7.58 7.15 -15.98
N ASP A 250 7.71 6.79 -17.25
CA ASP A 250 6.69 7.07 -18.27
C ASP A 250 5.37 6.32 -17.98
N GLY A 251 5.48 5.15 -17.34
CA GLY A 251 4.33 4.43 -16.78
C GLY A 251 3.58 5.27 -15.75
N CYS A 252 4.28 5.84 -14.79
CA CYS A 252 3.71 6.73 -13.79
C CYS A 252 3.08 7.99 -14.42
N LYS A 253 3.77 8.62 -15.37
CA LYS A 253 3.31 9.84 -16.08
C LYS A 253 2.01 9.65 -16.86
N ARG A 254 1.75 8.44 -17.36
CA ARG A 254 0.51 8.14 -18.09
C ARG A 254 -0.74 8.11 -17.20
N ILE A 255 -0.56 8.00 -15.89
CA ILE A 255 -1.66 7.93 -14.93
C ILE A 255 -2.00 9.35 -14.49
N ASP A 256 -3.28 9.70 -14.60
CA ASP A 256 -3.78 10.99 -14.11
C ASP A 256 -3.53 11.13 -12.61
N LYS A 257 -2.84 12.20 -12.21
CA LYS A 257 -2.49 12.47 -10.81
C LYS A 257 -3.73 12.64 -9.92
N GLU A 258 -4.85 13.09 -10.45
CA GLU A 258 -6.10 13.17 -9.69
C GLU A 258 -6.52 11.78 -9.16
N LYS A 259 -6.22 10.71 -9.89
CA LYS A 259 -6.49 9.32 -9.46
C LYS A 259 -5.65 8.86 -8.28
N THR A 260 -4.60 9.59 -7.93
CA THR A 260 -3.76 9.32 -6.76
C THR A 260 -4.24 10.02 -5.49
N LEU A 261 -5.22 10.91 -5.61
CA LEU A 261 -5.75 11.71 -4.52
C LEU A 261 -7.01 11.08 -3.90
N ASN A 262 -7.14 11.21 -2.60
CA ASN A 262 -8.31 10.75 -1.84
C ASN A 262 -9.44 11.79 -1.90
N LEU A 263 -10.09 11.91 -3.06
CA LEU A 263 -11.19 12.84 -3.26
C LEU A 263 -12.55 12.27 -2.84
N ASN A 264 -12.64 10.97 -2.60
CA ASN A 264 -13.84 10.26 -2.13
C ASN A 264 -15.13 10.50 -2.98
N LYS A 265 -15.01 10.98 -4.22
CA LYS A 265 -16.15 11.35 -5.08
C LYS A 265 -17.14 10.18 -5.22
N GLU A 266 -16.63 9.01 -5.61
CA GLU A 266 -17.44 7.80 -5.80
C GLU A 266 -18.10 7.32 -4.50
N LEU A 267 -17.40 7.45 -3.35
CA LEU A 267 -17.98 7.13 -2.05
C LEU A 267 -19.17 8.05 -1.72
N PHE A 268 -19.02 9.35 -1.92
CA PHE A 268 -20.09 10.32 -1.65
C PHE A 268 -21.30 10.08 -2.57
N GLU A 269 -21.08 9.82 -3.86
CA GLU A 269 -22.16 9.47 -4.80
C GLU A 269 -22.94 8.21 -4.37
N ARG A 270 -22.22 7.18 -3.88
CA ARG A 270 -22.84 5.96 -3.34
C ARG A 270 -23.65 6.23 -2.08
N LEU A 271 -23.12 7.07 -1.18
CA LEU A 271 -23.81 7.45 0.05
C LEU A 271 -25.09 8.24 -0.23
N ASP A 272 -25.05 9.19 -1.15
CA ASP A 272 -26.21 9.98 -1.56
C ASP A 272 -27.30 9.10 -2.18
N ASN A 273 -26.93 8.16 -3.03
CA ASN A 273 -27.88 7.19 -3.61
C ASN A 273 -28.54 6.30 -2.55
N ILE A 274 -27.82 5.91 -1.48
CA ILE A 274 -28.39 5.17 -0.37
C ILE A 274 -29.41 6.03 0.40
N ASN A 275 -29.07 7.29 0.67
CA ASN A 275 -29.94 8.23 1.39
C ASN A 275 -31.22 8.56 0.61
N ILE A 276 -31.13 8.76 -0.69
CA ILE A 276 -32.31 9.03 -1.57
C ILE A 276 -33.26 7.83 -1.56
N LYS A 277 -32.74 6.60 -1.72
CA LYS A 277 -33.57 5.39 -1.67
C LYS A 277 -34.28 5.23 -0.33
N GLN A 278 -33.64 5.62 0.79
CA GLN A 278 -34.27 5.55 2.11
C GLN A 278 -35.38 6.59 2.28
N LYS A 279 -35.20 7.83 1.80
CA LYS A 279 -36.22 8.87 1.85
C LYS A 279 -37.46 8.48 1.02
N ASN A 280 -37.27 7.92 -0.16
CA ASN A 280 -38.37 7.48 -1.02
C ASN A 280 -39.18 6.31 -0.42
N ILE A 281 -38.58 5.43 0.36
CA ILE A 281 -39.27 4.35 1.06
C ILE A 281 -40.12 4.90 2.23
N HIS A 282 -39.69 5.97 2.89
CA HIS A 282 -40.43 6.59 3.99
C HIS A 282 -41.57 7.53 3.51
N SER A 283 -41.51 8.00 2.25
CA SER A 283 -42.56 8.84 1.66
C SER A 283 -43.71 8.02 1.05
N ILE A 284 -43.58 6.70 0.94
CA ILE A 284 -44.59 5.77 0.39
C ILE A 284 -45.33 5.02 1.53
N ARG A 285 -44.92 5.21 2.77
CA ARG A 285 -45.64 4.73 3.97
C ARG A 285 -46.33 5.89 4.68
#